data_d1d10c40c86854273f6b8306fac5f74a
#
_entry.id   d1d10c40c86854273f6b8306fac5f74a
#
_cell.length_a   1.000
_cell.length_b   1.000
_cell.length_c   1.000
_cell.angle_alpha   90.00
_cell.angle_beta   90.00
_cell.angle_gamma   90.00
#
_symmetry.space_group_name_H-M   'P 1'
#
loop_
_entity.id
_entity.type
_entity.pdbx_description
1 polymer ?
#
loop_
_entity_poly.entity_id
_entity_poly.type
_entity_poly.pdbx_seq_one_letter_code
_entity_poly.pdbx_strand_id
1 'polypeptide(L)'
;MLAFLDSETGVITQYPVKVNDVKRRFPNTSFILPLEGKDLEDDFGVVTVYESTPPTYDNTTKKLVQLTPALVDGRWTQQWSVVAFTEEEQAKNDEILAADVRRTRNQKLADSDWTQLPDSAVNSADWTTYRQALRDVPTQSGFPRSVTWPSEPS
;
A
#
# COMPACT_ATOMS: atom_id res chain seq x y z
N MET A 1 -9.59 -6.92 15.27
CA MET A 1 -10.62 -7.12 14.22
C MET A 1 -11.44 -8.35 14.55
N LEU A 2 -12.60 -8.58 13.89
CA LEU A 2 -13.46 -9.74 14.16
C LEU A 2 -13.52 -10.64 12.91
N ALA A 3 -13.84 -11.92 13.15
CA ALA A 3 -14.16 -12.92 12.12
C ALA A 3 -15.34 -13.77 12.55
N PHE A 4 -16.07 -14.34 11.58
CA PHE A 4 -17.01 -15.42 11.85
C PHE A 4 -16.32 -16.76 11.72
N LEU A 5 -16.49 -17.59 12.75
CA LEU A 5 -16.02 -18.98 12.84
C LEU A 5 -17.21 -19.91 12.67
N ASP A 6 -17.03 -20.97 11.94
CA ASP A 6 -17.94 -22.10 11.96
C ASP A 6 -17.57 -22.99 13.18
N SER A 7 -18.47 -23.08 14.15
CA SER A 7 -18.22 -23.78 15.41
C SER A 7 -18.12 -25.32 15.26
N GLU A 8 -18.67 -25.89 14.18
CA GLU A 8 -18.59 -27.32 13.92
C GLU A 8 -17.27 -27.72 13.26
N THR A 9 -16.79 -26.87 12.31
CA THR A 9 -15.58 -27.17 11.54
C THR A 9 -14.34 -26.46 12.06
N GLY A 10 -14.49 -25.43 12.91
CA GLY A 10 -13.38 -24.60 13.39
C GLY A 10 -12.74 -23.74 12.31
N VAL A 11 -13.47 -23.43 11.23
CA VAL A 11 -12.95 -22.68 10.05
C VAL A 11 -13.51 -21.26 10.05
N ILE A 12 -12.67 -20.27 9.75
CA ILE A 12 -13.12 -18.90 9.50
C ILE A 12 -13.94 -18.86 8.21
N THR A 13 -15.19 -18.44 8.32
CA THR A 13 -16.14 -18.35 7.19
C THR A 13 -16.19 -16.95 6.59
N GLN A 14 -15.91 -15.92 7.39
CA GLN A 14 -15.89 -14.53 6.93
C GLN A 14 -14.86 -13.70 7.71
N TYR A 15 -14.06 -12.93 7.00
CA TYR A 15 -13.06 -11.99 7.55
C TYR A 15 -12.71 -10.91 6.52
N PRO A 16 -12.53 -9.65 6.89
CA PRO A 16 -12.83 -9.07 8.22
C PRO A 16 -14.34 -8.88 8.43
N VAL A 17 -14.77 -8.90 9.69
CA VAL A 17 -16.14 -8.66 10.13
C VAL A 17 -16.19 -7.38 10.96
N LYS A 18 -17.19 -6.54 10.69
CA LYS A 18 -17.45 -5.32 11.47
C LYS A 18 -18.51 -5.61 12.53
N VAL A 19 -18.54 -4.82 13.61
CA VAL A 19 -19.54 -4.91 14.67
C VAL A 19 -20.99 -4.87 14.11
N ASN A 20 -21.21 -4.05 13.08
CA ASN A 20 -22.54 -3.97 12.45
C ASN A 20 -22.93 -5.24 11.68
N ASP A 21 -21.96 -6.01 11.18
CA ASP A 21 -22.25 -7.28 10.52
C ASP A 21 -22.68 -8.34 11.56
N VAL A 22 -22.02 -8.33 12.75
CA VAL A 22 -22.44 -9.17 13.88
C VAL A 22 -23.85 -8.83 14.32
N LYS A 23 -24.15 -7.56 14.54
CA LYS A 23 -25.52 -7.09 14.91
C LYS A 23 -26.57 -7.44 13.86
N ARG A 24 -26.22 -7.39 12.57
CA ARG A 24 -27.12 -7.77 11.48
C ARG A 24 -27.40 -9.27 11.46
N ARG A 25 -26.38 -10.08 11.75
CA ARG A 25 -26.53 -11.54 11.80
C ARG A 25 -27.36 -12.00 13.02
N PHE A 26 -27.28 -11.25 14.13
CA PHE A 26 -27.96 -11.57 15.40
C PHE A 26 -28.82 -10.38 15.86
N PRO A 27 -29.92 -10.06 15.14
CA PRO A 27 -30.69 -8.83 15.36
C PRO A 27 -31.40 -8.76 16.72
N ASN A 28 -31.67 -9.90 17.34
CA ASN A 28 -32.38 -10.01 18.61
C ASN A 28 -31.42 -10.10 19.82
N THR A 29 -30.14 -9.87 19.63
CA THR A 29 -29.12 -9.96 20.66
C THR A 29 -28.57 -8.58 21.00
N SER A 30 -28.51 -8.27 22.30
CA SER A 30 -27.81 -7.06 22.80
C SER A 30 -26.38 -7.40 23.11
N PHE A 31 -25.45 -6.80 22.38
CA PHE A 31 -24.02 -7.00 22.58
C PHE A 31 -23.42 -5.88 23.42
N ILE A 32 -22.56 -6.24 24.39
CA ILE A 32 -21.71 -5.30 25.13
C ILE A 32 -20.49 -4.99 24.26
N LEU A 33 -20.08 -3.74 24.18
CA LEU A 33 -18.89 -3.33 23.43
C LEU A 33 -17.72 -3.03 24.35
N PRO A 34 -16.48 -3.35 23.98
CA PRO A 34 -16.06 -3.95 22.70
C PRO A 34 -16.48 -5.42 22.58
N LEU A 35 -16.69 -5.88 21.34
CA LEU A 35 -16.99 -7.30 21.07
C LEU A 35 -15.70 -8.13 21.19
N GLU A 36 -15.52 -8.75 22.33
CA GLU A 36 -14.38 -9.63 22.64
C GLU A 36 -14.76 -10.61 23.75
N GLY A 37 -14.03 -11.71 23.83
CA GLY A 37 -14.22 -12.71 24.85
C GLY A 37 -14.67 -14.07 24.30
N LYS A 38 -14.46 -15.10 25.12
CA LYS A 38 -14.72 -16.49 24.74
C LYS A 38 -16.21 -16.78 24.53
N ASP A 39 -17.07 -16.09 25.24
CA ASP A 39 -18.54 -16.26 25.13
C ASP A 39 -19.05 -15.89 23.73
N LEU A 40 -18.40 -14.94 23.05
CA LEU A 40 -18.75 -14.60 21.66
C LEU A 40 -18.36 -15.71 20.68
N GLU A 41 -17.26 -16.42 20.95
CA GLU A 41 -16.83 -17.57 20.14
C GLU A 41 -17.77 -18.76 20.34
N ASP A 42 -18.04 -19.10 21.60
CA ASP A 42 -18.81 -20.28 21.97
C ASP A 42 -20.30 -20.12 21.57
N ASP A 43 -20.90 -18.94 21.81
CA ASP A 43 -22.36 -18.72 21.60
C ASP A 43 -22.69 -18.22 20.19
N PHE A 44 -21.80 -17.47 19.53
CA PHE A 44 -22.09 -16.76 18.28
C PHE A 44 -21.11 -17.07 17.14
N GLY A 45 -20.05 -17.85 17.40
CA GLY A 45 -19.01 -18.09 16.41
C GLY A 45 -18.32 -16.80 15.97
N VAL A 46 -18.15 -15.83 16.89
CA VAL A 46 -17.46 -14.57 16.61
C VAL A 46 -16.14 -14.56 17.37
N VAL A 47 -15.04 -14.52 16.62
CA VAL A 47 -13.71 -14.54 17.19
C VAL A 47 -12.98 -13.21 17.03
N THR A 48 -12.16 -12.86 18.02
CA THR A 48 -11.26 -11.72 17.94
C THR A 48 -10.01 -12.10 17.16
N VAL A 49 -9.72 -11.36 16.09
CA VAL A 49 -8.50 -11.51 15.30
C VAL A 49 -7.47 -10.46 15.73
N TYR A 50 -6.33 -10.94 16.22
CA TYR A 50 -5.19 -10.11 16.64
C TYR A 50 -4.37 -9.68 15.42
N GLU A 51 -3.82 -8.48 15.51
CA GLU A 51 -2.97 -7.93 14.48
C GLU A 51 -1.60 -8.62 14.47
N SER A 52 -1.02 -8.75 13.30
CA SER A 52 0.36 -9.19 13.10
C SER A 52 1.11 -8.18 12.24
N THR A 53 2.42 -8.11 12.40
CA THR A 53 3.25 -7.24 11.59
C THR A 53 3.32 -7.78 10.17
N PRO A 54 2.91 -6.98 9.16
CA PRO A 54 3.06 -7.39 7.77
C PRO A 54 4.54 -7.55 7.39
N PRO A 55 4.89 -8.50 6.53
CA PRO A 55 6.25 -8.63 6.01
C PRO A 55 6.62 -7.40 5.17
N THR A 56 7.89 -7.04 5.17
CA THR A 56 8.44 -6.04 4.25
C THR A 56 8.52 -6.60 2.83
N TYR A 57 8.24 -5.79 1.83
CA TYR A 57 8.26 -6.22 0.43
C TYR A 57 8.56 -5.05 -0.50
N ASP A 58 8.98 -5.37 -1.74
CA ASP A 58 9.14 -4.40 -2.82
C ASP A 58 7.75 -4.09 -3.43
N ASN A 59 7.24 -2.90 -3.15
CA ASN A 59 5.93 -2.44 -3.61
C ASN A 59 5.91 -2.02 -5.10
N THR A 60 7.03 -2.07 -5.80
CA THR A 60 7.09 -1.78 -7.24
C THR A 60 6.71 -2.98 -8.10
N THR A 61 6.87 -4.20 -7.58
CA THR A 61 6.63 -5.45 -8.29
C THR A 61 5.68 -6.41 -7.57
N LYS A 62 5.40 -6.16 -6.30
CA LYS A 62 4.61 -7.04 -5.43
C LYS A 62 3.55 -6.27 -4.66
N LYS A 63 2.54 -6.99 -4.19
CA LYS A 63 1.50 -6.49 -3.30
C LYS A 63 1.36 -7.36 -2.06
N LEU A 64 0.93 -6.74 -0.99
CA LEU A 64 0.54 -7.43 0.23
C LEU A 64 -0.92 -7.88 0.13
N VAL A 65 -1.17 -9.14 0.41
CA VAL A 65 -2.51 -9.72 0.46
C VAL A 65 -2.76 -10.24 1.86
N GLN A 66 -3.87 -9.81 2.45
CA GLN A 66 -4.33 -10.34 3.72
C GLN A 66 -5.01 -11.69 3.47
N LEU A 67 -4.55 -12.70 4.18
CA LEU A 67 -5.10 -14.05 4.11
C LEU A 67 -6.15 -14.26 5.21
N THR A 68 -6.83 -15.40 5.16
CA THR A 68 -7.67 -15.87 6.25
C THR A 68 -6.83 -16.00 7.53
N PRO A 69 -7.30 -15.50 8.69
CA PRO A 69 -6.60 -15.64 9.95
C PRO A 69 -6.31 -17.10 10.29
N ALA A 70 -5.20 -17.35 10.95
CA ALA A 70 -4.83 -18.67 11.46
C ALA A 70 -4.70 -18.65 12.98
N LEU A 71 -4.92 -19.80 13.58
CA LEU A 71 -4.73 -20.00 15.02
C LEU A 71 -3.23 -20.14 15.31
N VAL A 72 -2.65 -19.17 16.01
CA VAL A 72 -1.24 -19.14 16.40
C VAL A 72 -1.19 -18.97 17.91
N ASP A 73 -0.57 -19.89 18.61
CA ASP A 73 -0.46 -19.90 20.09
C ASP A 73 -1.82 -19.70 20.80
N GLY A 74 -2.86 -20.35 20.26
CA GLY A 74 -4.22 -20.27 20.81
C GLY A 74 -4.96 -18.96 20.54
N ARG A 75 -4.47 -18.10 19.61
CA ARG A 75 -5.10 -16.84 19.23
C ARG A 75 -5.28 -16.75 17.73
N TRP A 76 -6.44 -16.35 17.27
CA TRP A 76 -6.67 -16.03 15.87
C TRP A 76 -5.85 -14.80 15.48
N THR A 77 -4.91 -14.97 14.56
CA THR A 77 -3.92 -13.95 14.18
C THR A 77 -3.98 -13.69 12.68
N GLN A 78 -3.88 -12.42 12.30
CA GLN A 78 -3.78 -12.01 10.89
C GLN A 78 -2.65 -12.75 10.19
N GLN A 79 -2.93 -13.17 8.95
CA GLN A 79 -1.95 -13.76 8.06
C GLN A 79 -1.77 -12.89 6.82
N TRP A 80 -0.55 -12.86 6.32
CA TRP A 80 -0.16 -12.04 5.17
C TRP A 80 0.57 -12.88 4.13
N SER A 81 0.36 -12.56 2.88
CA SER A 81 1.14 -13.09 1.76
C SER A 81 1.64 -11.95 0.89
N VAL A 82 2.87 -12.06 0.42
CA VAL A 82 3.45 -11.16 -0.58
C VAL A 82 3.37 -11.84 -1.92
N VAL A 83 2.56 -11.30 -2.82
CA VAL A 83 2.36 -11.85 -4.16
C VAL A 83 2.82 -10.88 -5.23
N ALA A 84 3.30 -11.39 -6.35
CA ALA A 84 3.62 -10.55 -7.51
C ALA A 84 2.32 -9.92 -8.07
N PHE A 85 2.43 -8.74 -8.64
CA PHE A 85 1.34 -8.18 -9.44
C PHE A 85 1.06 -9.08 -10.66
N THR A 86 -0.20 -9.13 -11.09
CA THR A 86 -0.52 -9.63 -12.44
C THR A 86 0.02 -8.66 -13.49
N GLU A 87 0.08 -9.07 -14.75
CA GLU A 87 0.53 -8.17 -15.84
C GLU A 87 -0.33 -6.90 -15.93
N GLU A 88 -1.64 -7.02 -15.76
CA GLU A 88 -2.56 -5.88 -15.76
C GLU A 88 -2.33 -4.95 -14.57
N GLU A 89 -2.20 -5.50 -13.37
CA GLU A 89 -1.90 -4.73 -12.15
C GLU A 89 -0.53 -4.06 -12.25
N GLN A 90 0.45 -4.74 -12.83
CA GLN A 90 1.78 -4.20 -13.02
C GLN A 90 1.75 -3.03 -14.02
N ALA A 91 1.05 -3.16 -15.14
CA ALA A 91 0.90 -2.08 -16.12
C ALA A 91 0.22 -0.84 -15.51
N LYS A 92 -0.83 -1.05 -14.72
CA LYS A 92 -1.52 0.03 -14.01
C LYS A 92 -0.63 0.70 -12.95
N ASN A 93 0.15 -0.09 -12.21
CA ASN A 93 1.10 0.44 -11.24
C ASN A 93 2.21 1.25 -11.92
N ASP A 94 2.73 0.76 -13.05
CA ASP A 94 3.73 1.46 -13.86
C ASP A 94 3.20 2.79 -14.42
N GLU A 95 1.93 2.86 -14.79
CA GLU A 95 1.29 4.10 -15.23
C GLU A 95 1.24 5.14 -14.08
N ILE A 96 0.87 4.71 -12.89
CA ILE A 96 0.85 5.58 -11.69
C ILE A 96 2.26 6.06 -11.36
N LEU A 97 3.25 5.16 -11.32
CA LEU A 97 4.64 5.51 -11.07
C LEU A 97 5.18 6.47 -12.12
N ALA A 98 4.86 6.24 -13.41
CA ALA A 98 5.26 7.12 -14.51
C ALA A 98 4.67 8.54 -14.36
N ALA A 99 3.43 8.64 -13.92
CA ALA A 99 2.79 9.93 -13.66
C ALA A 99 3.48 10.67 -12.50
N ASP A 100 3.83 9.96 -11.43
CA ASP A 100 4.52 10.54 -10.27
C ASP A 100 5.94 11.01 -10.61
N VAL A 101 6.70 10.21 -11.36
CA VAL A 101 8.03 10.60 -11.84
C VAL A 101 7.95 11.84 -12.73
N ARG A 102 6.97 11.88 -13.66
CA ARG A 102 6.79 13.05 -14.54
C ARG A 102 6.37 14.30 -13.75
N ARG A 103 5.53 14.15 -12.73
CA ARG A 103 5.14 15.26 -11.83
C ARG A 103 6.36 15.82 -11.10
N THR A 104 7.18 14.96 -10.49
CA THR A 104 8.41 15.37 -9.81
C THR A 104 9.40 16.04 -10.76
N ARG A 105 9.60 15.49 -11.98
CA ARG A 105 10.42 16.07 -13.02
C ARG A 105 9.94 17.47 -13.41
N ASN A 106 8.64 17.64 -13.64
CA ASN A 106 8.05 18.91 -14.02
C ASN A 106 8.22 19.96 -12.91
N GLN A 107 8.08 19.56 -11.63
CA GLN A 107 8.35 20.45 -10.50
C GLN A 107 9.81 20.94 -10.52
N LYS A 108 10.79 20.02 -10.66
CA LYS A 108 12.22 20.38 -10.73
C LYS A 108 12.54 21.28 -11.93
N LEU A 109 11.87 21.09 -13.08
CA LEU A 109 12.00 21.98 -14.23
C LEU A 109 11.44 23.37 -13.93
N ALA A 110 10.28 23.48 -13.29
CA ALA A 110 9.68 24.74 -12.89
C ALA A 110 10.53 25.48 -11.85
N ASP A 111 11.03 24.77 -10.84
CA ASP A 111 11.89 25.33 -9.79
C ASP A 111 13.20 25.90 -10.36
N SER A 112 13.66 25.42 -11.52
CA SER A 112 14.88 25.84 -12.20
C SER A 112 14.64 26.78 -13.38
N ASP A 113 13.39 27.23 -13.67
CA ASP A 113 13.10 28.10 -14.84
C ASP A 113 13.82 29.46 -14.76
N TRP A 114 13.96 30.02 -13.56
CA TRP A 114 14.64 31.27 -13.33
C TRP A 114 16.12 31.27 -13.76
N THR A 115 16.77 30.10 -13.79
CA THR A 115 18.19 29.93 -14.19
C THR A 115 18.40 30.19 -15.68
N GLN A 116 17.33 30.22 -16.48
CA GLN A 116 17.34 30.44 -17.91
C GLN A 116 17.13 31.90 -18.29
N LEU A 117 16.94 32.79 -17.31
CA LEU A 117 16.80 34.24 -17.55
C LEU A 117 18.15 34.83 -17.95
N PRO A 118 18.18 35.81 -18.87
CA PRO A 118 19.41 36.42 -19.35
C PRO A 118 20.23 37.15 -18.27
N ASP A 119 19.60 37.57 -17.19
CA ASP A 119 20.14 38.29 -16.05
C ASP A 119 20.42 37.39 -14.83
N SER A 120 20.27 36.07 -15.01
CA SER A 120 20.58 35.11 -13.97
C SER A 120 22.08 35.08 -13.65
N ALA A 121 22.43 35.13 -12.37
CA ALA A 121 23.81 35.16 -11.90
C ALA A 121 24.48 33.77 -11.85
N VAL A 122 23.81 32.71 -12.31
CA VAL A 122 24.31 31.33 -12.28
C VAL A 122 24.96 30.89 -13.58
N ASN A 123 25.76 29.81 -13.54
CA ASN A 123 26.30 29.21 -14.77
C ASN A 123 25.19 28.57 -15.62
N SER A 124 24.72 29.29 -16.62
CA SER A 124 23.60 28.84 -17.47
C SER A 124 23.88 27.54 -18.22
N ALA A 125 25.15 27.21 -18.52
CA ALA A 125 25.52 25.97 -19.20
C ALA A 125 25.29 24.73 -18.32
N ASP A 126 25.66 24.80 -17.04
CA ASP A 126 25.46 23.71 -16.08
C ASP A 126 23.98 23.49 -15.83
N TRP A 127 23.20 24.55 -15.65
CA TRP A 127 21.76 24.47 -15.49
C TRP A 127 21.04 23.97 -16.75
N THR A 128 21.51 24.33 -17.93
CA THR A 128 20.97 23.78 -19.20
C THR A 128 21.21 22.26 -19.27
N THR A 129 22.39 21.80 -18.89
CA THR A 129 22.75 20.38 -18.84
C THR A 129 21.86 19.62 -17.83
N TYR A 130 21.72 20.17 -16.62
CA TYR A 130 20.82 19.61 -15.59
C TYR A 130 19.38 19.50 -16.09
N ARG A 131 18.85 20.57 -16.67
CA ARG A 131 17.48 20.60 -17.20
C ARG A 131 17.26 19.63 -18.36
N GLN A 132 18.30 19.44 -19.21
CA GLN A 132 18.23 18.41 -20.25
C GLN A 132 18.22 17.01 -19.63
N ALA A 133 19.07 16.74 -18.66
CA ALA A 133 19.05 15.47 -17.94
C ALA A 133 17.71 15.19 -17.24
N LEU A 134 17.02 16.22 -16.70
CA LEU A 134 15.65 16.08 -16.18
C LEU A 134 14.66 15.69 -17.29
N ARG A 135 14.73 16.29 -18.47
CA ARG A 135 13.85 15.92 -19.59
C ARG A 135 14.06 14.48 -20.03
N ASP A 136 15.27 13.96 -19.90
CA ASP A 136 15.68 12.63 -20.31
C ASP A 136 15.33 11.55 -19.27
N VAL A 137 14.91 11.90 -18.03
CA VAL A 137 14.52 10.93 -17.01
C VAL A 137 13.53 9.87 -17.50
N PRO A 138 12.47 10.21 -18.30
CA PRO A 138 11.55 9.19 -18.81
C PRO A 138 12.13 8.23 -19.84
N THR A 139 13.33 8.51 -20.37
CA THR A 139 13.99 7.64 -21.36
C THR A 139 14.98 6.65 -20.74
N GLN A 140 15.19 6.73 -19.41
CA GLN A 140 16.05 5.80 -18.68
C GLN A 140 15.50 4.37 -18.74
N SER A 141 16.39 3.39 -18.86
CA SER A 141 16.00 1.97 -18.95
C SER A 141 15.25 1.45 -17.72
N GLY A 142 15.43 2.10 -16.56
CA GLY A 142 14.73 1.77 -15.30
C GLY A 142 13.37 2.46 -15.14
N PHE A 143 13.00 3.38 -16.05
CA PHE A 143 11.73 4.09 -15.97
C PHE A 143 10.53 3.14 -16.13
N PRO A 144 9.46 3.31 -15.34
CA PRO A 144 9.26 4.28 -14.25
C PRO A 144 9.69 3.78 -12.87
N ARG A 145 10.10 2.52 -12.72
CA ARG A 145 10.30 1.84 -11.43
C ARG A 145 11.58 2.21 -10.72
N SER A 146 12.61 2.55 -11.50
CA SER A 146 13.91 2.97 -10.98
C SER A 146 14.46 4.07 -11.87
N VAL A 147 14.54 5.28 -11.33
CA VAL A 147 15.09 6.43 -12.03
C VAL A 147 16.24 7.06 -11.26
N THR A 148 17.25 7.51 -11.99
CA THR A 148 18.35 8.28 -11.44
C THR A 148 18.09 9.76 -11.70
N TRP A 149 17.94 10.53 -10.62
CA TRP A 149 17.76 11.97 -10.72
C TRP A 149 19.12 12.68 -10.91
N PRO A 150 19.22 13.65 -11.83
CA PRO A 150 20.43 14.46 -11.95
C PRO A 150 20.64 15.31 -10.70
N SER A 151 21.90 15.56 -10.36
CA SER A 151 22.28 16.47 -9.27
C SER A 151 22.11 17.93 -9.71
N GLU A 152 21.53 18.71 -8.84
CA GLU A 152 21.32 20.14 -9.05
C GLU A 152 22.69 20.86 -9.02
N PRO A 153 22.98 21.76 -9.97
CA PRO A 153 24.18 22.58 -9.95
C PRO A 153 24.19 23.53 -8.75
N SER A 154 25.38 23.81 -8.21
CA SER A 154 25.59 24.75 -7.08
C SER A 154 25.77 26.19 -7.56
#